data_3e06afd66f5ff92aa14dbce02a0d5237
#
_entry.id   3e06afd66f5ff92aa14dbce02a0d5237
#
_cell.length_a   1.000
_cell.length_b   1.000
_cell.length_c   1.000
_cell.angle_alpha   90.00
_cell.angle_beta   90.00
_cell.angle_gamma   90.00
#
_symmetry.space_group_name_H-M   'P 1'
#
loop_
_entity.id
_entity.type
_entity.pdbx_description
1 polymer ?
#
loop_
_entity_poly.entity_id
_entity_poly.type
_entity_poly.pdbx_seq_one_letter_code
_entity_poly.pdbx_strand_id
1 'polypeptide(L)'
;PYTQNTWMDVKDNGIPATPRNGKPVEINAMWYNALKVMVELAEYQKDKNKQEKYERIANKCKKSFREKFYNKSKKCLYDVLEDGKIRPNQLFALSLSYPVLDVNSKEAKEMFETVTKKLLNKYGLKTLAKGEENYIDIYEGDSFKRDFSYHQGITWTWLLGLYYNCLKRFATDSRTGKKKYNEQLEEFIQSVTETFSKEINERGCIGSIAEIYDSKRPFEPKGAVAQAWSVAEVFRIITRS
;
A
#
# COMPACT_ATOMS: atom_id res chain seq x y z
N PRO A 1 -22.45 4.03 -13.12
CA PRO A 1 -22.67 3.49 -11.78
C PRO A 1 -21.35 3.49 -11.01
N TYR A 2 -21.37 3.98 -9.79
CA TYR A 2 -20.21 3.93 -8.90
C TYR A 2 -20.05 2.49 -8.40
N THR A 3 -18.88 1.90 -8.66
CA THR A 3 -18.54 0.54 -8.22
C THR A 3 -17.44 0.60 -7.17
N GLN A 4 -17.46 -0.36 -6.23
CA GLN A 4 -16.46 -0.51 -5.18
C GLN A 4 -15.71 -1.81 -5.41
N ASN A 5 -14.81 -1.78 -6.40
CA ASN A 5 -14.06 -2.96 -6.85
C ASN A 5 -12.61 -2.96 -6.34
N THR A 6 -12.35 -2.24 -5.25
CA THR A 6 -11.05 -2.20 -4.59
C THR A 6 -11.22 -2.42 -3.10
N TRP A 7 -10.12 -2.58 -2.36
CA TRP A 7 -10.17 -2.73 -0.91
C TRP A 7 -10.72 -1.48 -0.17
N MET A 8 -10.78 -0.32 -0.84
CA MET A 8 -11.41 0.90 -0.34
C MET A 8 -12.89 0.92 -0.76
N ASP A 9 -13.69 0.02 -0.20
CA ASP A 9 -15.01 -0.37 -0.70
C ASP A 9 -16.20 0.07 0.17
N VAL A 10 -15.95 0.86 1.20
CA VAL A 10 -17.03 1.34 2.08
C VAL A 10 -18.02 2.23 1.32
N LYS A 11 -19.30 1.96 1.58
CA LYS A 11 -20.42 2.77 1.11
C LYS A 11 -21.46 2.95 2.20
N ASP A 12 -22.10 4.11 2.17
CA ASP A 12 -23.28 4.38 2.97
C ASP A 12 -24.48 4.66 2.04
N ASN A 13 -25.63 4.00 2.30
CA ASN A 13 -26.84 4.14 1.48
C ASN A 13 -26.59 4.02 -0.04
N GLY A 14 -25.67 3.14 -0.45
CA GLY A 14 -25.31 2.94 -1.86
C GLY A 14 -24.34 3.96 -2.44
N ILE A 15 -23.92 4.96 -1.67
CA ILE A 15 -22.96 6.00 -2.08
C ILE A 15 -21.55 5.59 -1.60
N PRO A 16 -20.56 5.41 -2.49
CA PRO A 16 -19.18 5.14 -2.10
C PRO A 16 -18.57 6.30 -1.32
N ALA A 17 -18.01 6.01 -0.15
CA ALA A 17 -17.24 6.99 0.62
C ALA A 17 -15.93 7.38 -0.07
N THR A 18 -15.35 6.44 -0.81
CA THR A 18 -14.09 6.63 -1.54
C THR A 18 -14.26 6.14 -2.98
N PRO A 19 -14.92 6.92 -3.86
CA PRO A 19 -15.13 6.51 -5.24
C PRO A 19 -13.80 6.46 -5.98
N ARG A 20 -13.47 5.28 -6.54
CA ARG A 20 -12.22 5.01 -7.27
C ARG A 20 -12.53 4.32 -8.59
N ASN A 21 -13.31 5.02 -9.42
CA ASN A 21 -13.71 4.52 -10.74
C ASN A 21 -12.57 4.70 -11.75
N GLY A 22 -12.53 3.85 -12.75
CA GLY A 22 -11.56 3.91 -13.83
C GLY A 22 -10.41 2.92 -13.68
N LYS A 23 -9.18 3.39 -13.56
CA LYS A 23 -7.97 2.55 -13.53
C LYS A 23 -7.20 2.73 -12.23
N PRO A 24 -7.56 2.02 -11.15
CA PRO A 24 -6.84 2.09 -9.88
C PRO A 24 -5.42 1.55 -10.01
N VAL A 25 -4.47 2.20 -9.34
CA VAL A 25 -3.04 1.91 -9.48
C VAL A 25 -2.67 0.51 -9.02
N GLU A 26 -3.22 0.07 -7.88
CA GLU A 26 -2.96 -1.27 -7.35
C GLU A 26 -3.52 -2.38 -8.24
N ILE A 27 -4.72 -2.18 -8.81
CA ILE A 27 -5.33 -3.16 -9.71
C ILE A 27 -4.46 -3.35 -10.97
N ASN A 28 -3.93 -2.25 -11.52
CA ASN A 28 -3.04 -2.32 -12.68
C ASN A 28 -1.67 -2.94 -12.32
N ALA A 29 -1.14 -2.68 -11.13
CA ALA A 29 0.08 -3.32 -10.64
C ALA A 29 -0.12 -4.83 -10.41
N MET A 30 -1.22 -5.23 -9.77
CA MET A 30 -1.57 -6.64 -9.57
C MET A 30 -1.82 -7.36 -10.90
N TRP A 31 -2.44 -6.70 -11.87
CA TRP A 31 -2.63 -7.27 -13.20
C TRP A 31 -1.28 -7.57 -13.88
N TYR A 32 -0.33 -6.64 -13.83
CA TYR A 32 1.02 -6.91 -14.34
C TYR A 32 1.68 -8.09 -13.63
N ASN A 33 1.60 -8.12 -12.29
CA ASN A 33 2.15 -9.23 -11.51
C ASN A 33 1.51 -10.57 -11.88
N ALA A 34 0.18 -10.62 -12.04
CA ALA A 34 -0.53 -11.82 -12.45
C ALA A 34 -0.08 -12.31 -13.84
N LEU A 35 0.11 -11.41 -14.80
CA LEU A 35 0.64 -11.74 -16.12
C LEU A 35 2.03 -12.37 -16.05
N LYS A 36 2.93 -11.85 -15.17
CA LYS A 36 4.27 -12.41 -14.99
C LYS A 36 4.23 -13.78 -14.31
N VAL A 37 3.33 -14.02 -13.37
CA VAL A 37 3.08 -15.35 -12.79
C VAL A 37 2.60 -16.32 -13.89
N MET A 38 1.71 -15.87 -14.79
CA MET A 38 1.25 -16.70 -15.91
C MET A 38 2.37 -17.02 -16.91
N VAL A 39 3.36 -16.13 -17.08
CA VAL A 39 4.58 -16.41 -17.87
C VAL A 39 5.36 -17.57 -17.26
N GLU A 40 5.63 -17.55 -15.94
CA GLU A 40 6.32 -18.64 -15.25
C GLU A 40 5.56 -19.96 -15.30
N LEU A 41 4.24 -19.92 -15.08
CA LEU A 41 3.42 -21.12 -15.16
C LEU A 41 3.44 -21.73 -16.57
N ALA A 42 3.40 -20.89 -17.61
CA ALA A 42 3.49 -21.35 -19.01
C ALA A 42 4.88 -21.94 -19.31
N GLU A 43 5.94 -21.34 -18.78
CA GLU A 43 7.31 -21.86 -18.87
C GLU A 43 7.44 -23.22 -18.18
N TYR A 44 6.92 -23.34 -16.96
CA TYR A 44 6.91 -24.63 -16.21
C TYR A 44 6.15 -25.73 -17.00
N GLN A 45 5.04 -25.36 -17.65
CA GLN A 45 4.27 -26.28 -18.51
C GLN A 45 4.89 -26.49 -19.89
N LYS A 46 6.00 -25.81 -20.23
CA LYS A 46 6.65 -25.84 -21.55
C LYS A 46 5.74 -25.37 -22.68
N ASP A 47 4.74 -24.54 -22.39
CA ASP A 47 3.80 -23.95 -23.36
C ASP A 47 4.34 -22.60 -23.87
N LYS A 48 5.19 -22.65 -24.88
CA LYS A 48 5.81 -21.46 -25.48
C LYS A 48 4.80 -20.44 -26.01
N ASN A 49 3.70 -20.91 -26.58
CA ASN A 49 2.68 -20.02 -27.14
C ASN A 49 2.02 -19.17 -26.06
N LYS A 50 1.66 -19.77 -24.93
CA LYS A 50 1.12 -19.04 -23.79
C LYS A 50 2.17 -18.14 -23.15
N GLN A 51 3.41 -18.61 -22.99
CA GLN A 51 4.51 -17.80 -22.44
C GLN A 51 4.69 -16.51 -23.25
N GLU A 52 4.84 -16.60 -24.57
CA GLU A 52 4.99 -15.43 -25.46
C GLU A 52 3.76 -14.52 -25.43
N LYS A 53 2.56 -15.09 -25.39
CA LYS A 53 1.30 -14.33 -25.29
C LYS A 53 1.27 -13.49 -24.00
N TYR A 54 1.52 -14.11 -22.85
CA TYR A 54 1.47 -13.40 -21.56
C TYR A 54 2.61 -12.38 -21.43
N GLU A 55 3.82 -12.71 -21.88
CA GLU A 55 4.96 -11.79 -21.89
C GLU A 55 4.67 -10.53 -22.72
N ARG A 56 4.10 -10.68 -23.91
CA ARG A 56 3.70 -9.54 -24.76
C ARG A 56 2.68 -8.64 -24.06
N ILE A 57 1.68 -9.23 -23.37
CA ILE A 57 0.67 -8.46 -22.65
C ILE A 57 1.30 -7.76 -21.44
N ALA A 58 2.16 -8.45 -20.69
CA ALA A 58 2.89 -7.89 -19.56
C ALA A 58 3.75 -6.68 -19.98
N ASN A 59 4.50 -6.81 -21.07
CA ASN A 59 5.33 -5.72 -21.59
C ASN A 59 4.50 -4.50 -22.01
N LYS A 60 3.36 -4.71 -22.65
CA LYS A 60 2.41 -3.64 -22.99
C LYS A 60 1.86 -2.97 -21.73
N CYS A 61 1.50 -3.76 -20.71
CA CYS A 61 1.01 -3.27 -19.42
C CYS A 61 2.08 -2.41 -18.74
N LYS A 62 3.31 -2.92 -18.60
CA LYS A 62 4.44 -2.21 -17.98
C LYS A 62 4.75 -0.88 -18.68
N LYS A 63 4.81 -0.89 -20.01
CA LYS A 63 5.02 0.33 -20.81
C LYS A 63 3.93 1.36 -20.54
N SER A 64 2.66 0.98 -20.67
CA SER A 64 1.52 1.87 -20.47
C SER A 64 1.43 2.40 -19.04
N PHE A 65 1.76 1.56 -18.04
CA PHE A 65 1.79 1.97 -16.64
C PHE A 65 2.82 3.08 -16.40
N ARG A 66 4.05 2.89 -16.86
CA ARG A 66 5.13 3.88 -16.71
C ARG A 66 4.83 5.21 -17.41
N GLU A 67 4.20 5.17 -18.57
CA GLU A 67 3.85 6.36 -19.35
C GLU A 67 2.72 7.18 -18.69
N LYS A 68 1.78 6.53 -17.98
CA LYS A 68 0.52 7.16 -17.59
C LYS A 68 0.37 7.42 -16.10
N PHE A 69 0.93 6.55 -15.24
CA PHE A 69 0.66 6.64 -13.80
C PHE A 69 1.57 7.60 -13.03
N TYR A 70 2.70 8.02 -13.59
CA TYR A 70 3.61 8.90 -12.86
C TYR A 70 3.14 10.37 -12.90
N ASN A 71 2.82 10.89 -11.71
CA ASN A 71 2.48 12.29 -11.48
C ASN A 71 3.74 13.09 -11.13
N LYS A 72 4.29 13.77 -12.13
CA LYS A 72 5.53 14.55 -11.98
C LYS A 72 5.41 15.69 -10.97
N SER A 73 4.25 16.33 -10.86
CA SER A 73 4.03 17.47 -9.96
C SER A 73 4.06 17.10 -8.49
N LYS A 74 3.49 15.93 -8.16
CA LYS A 74 3.44 15.41 -6.78
C LYS A 74 4.55 14.40 -6.48
N LYS A 75 5.36 14.01 -7.46
CA LYS A 75 6.44 13.01 -7.35
C LYS A 75 5.94 11.68 -6.77
N CYS A 76 4.82 11.21 -7.28
CA CYS A 76 4.17 9.98 -6.86
C CYS A 76 3.39 9.36 -8.03
N LEU A 77 2.65 8.27 -7.81
CA LEU A 77 1.72 7.75 -8.80
C LEU A 77 0.32 8.33 -8.58
N TYR A 78 -0.46 8.46 -9.65
CA TYR A 78 -1.89 8.68 -9.56
C TYR A 78 -2.55 7.49 -8.84
N ASP A 79 -3.46 7.75 -7.92
CA ASP A 79 -4.21 6.69 -7.21
C ASP A 79 -5.20 5.97 -8.13
N VAL A 80 -5.97 6.73 -8.86
CA VAL A 80 -6.68 6.32 -10.07
C VAL A 80 -6.15 7.18 -11.20
N LEU A 81 -6.04 6.67 -12.41
CA LEU A 81 -5.53 7.47 -13.53
C LEU A 81 -6.30 8.80 -13.60
N GLU A 82 -5.57 9.92 -13.57
CA GLU A 82 -6.04 11.30 -13.49
C GLU A 82 -6.51 11.78 -12.10
N ASP A 83 -6.65 10.90 -11.09
CA ASP A 83 -6.82 11.30 -9.68
C ASP A 83 -5.47 11.35 -8.98
N GLY A 84 -4.99 12.57 -8.75
CA GLY A 84 -3.68 12.83 -8.12
C GLY A 84 -3.67 12.78 -6.59
N LYS A 85 -4.67 12.24 -5.91
CA LYS A 85 -4.66 12.08 -4.45
C LYS A 85 -3.53 11.16 -4.01
N ILE A 86 -2.82 11.56 -2.95
CA ILE A 86 -1.71 10.76 -2.43
C ILE A 86 -2.29 9.72 -1.46
N ARG A 87 -2.29 8.45 -1.90
CA ARG A 87 -2.78 7.28 -1.17
C ARG A 87 -1.73 6.16 -1.16
N PRO A 88 -1.81 5.19 -0.22
CA PRO A 88 -0.81 4.12 -0.08
C PRO A 88 -0.84 3.09 -1.21
N ASN A 89 -1.92 3.02 -1.98
CA ASN A 89 -2.14 2.01 -3.04
C ASN A 89 -1.01 1.94 -4.06
N GLN A 90 -0.31 3.03 -4.28
CA GLN A 90 0.84 3.11 -5.19
C GLN A 90 2.01 2.20 -4.78
N LEU A 91 2.09 1.76 -3.51
CA LEU A 91 3.11 0.82 -3.05
C LEU A 91 3.02 -0.54 -3.75
N PHE A 92 1.83 -0.95 -4.20
CA PHE A 92 1.68 -2.19 -4.97
C PHE A 92 2.53 -2.21 -6.24
N ALA A 93 2.83 -1.06 -6.81
CA ALA A 93 3.68 -0.98 -8.02
C ALA A 93 5.12 -1.47 -7.79
N LEU A 94 5.57 -1.53 -6.52
CA LEU A 94 6.93 -1.93 -6.16
C LEU A 94 6.98 -3.12 -5.18
N SER A 95 5.93 -3.36 -4.38
CA SER A 95 5.93 -4.36 -3.30
C SER A 95 5.69 -5.80 -3.76
N LEU A 96 5.12 -6.01 -4.94
CA LEU A 96 4.75 -7.32 -5.46
C LEU A 96 5.98 -8.11 -5.95
N SER A 97 5.84 -9.44 -6.08
CA SER A 97 6.90 -10.33 -6.58
C SER A 97 7.45 -9.87 -7.93
N TYR A 98 6.56 -9.47 -8.84
CA TYR A 98 6.90 -8.86 -10.12
C TYR A 98 6.49 -7.37 -10.10
N PRO A 99 7.39 -6.46 -9.70
CA PRO A 99 7.06 -5.05 -9.64
C PRO A 99 6.92 -4.47 -11.04
N VAL A 100 5.88 -3.67 -11.24
CA VAL A 100 5.70 -2.95 -12.50
C VAL A 100 6.66 -1.76 -12.64
N LEU A 101 7.13 -1.19 -11.51
CA LEU A 101 8.20 -0.20 -11.46
C LEU A 101 9.58 -0.85 -11.26
N ASP A 102 10.59 -0.26 -11.85
CA ASP A 102 11.99 -0.60 -11.57
C ASP A 102 12.42 0.15 -10.30
N VAL A 103 12.93 -0.58 -9.30
CA VAL A 103 13.44 -0.01 -8.04
C VAL A 103 14.54 1.04 -8.25
N ASN A 104 15.28 0.95 -9.35
CA ASN A 104 16.34 1.90 -9.71
C ASN A 104 15.83 3.13 -10.44
N SER A 105 14.56 3.16 -10.83
CA SER A 105 13.97 4.31 -11.51
C SER A 105 13.82 5.51 -10.56
N LYS A 106 13.85 6.69 -11.14
CA LYS A 106 13.58 7.95 -10.41
C LYS A 106 12.16 7.93 -9.84
N GLU A 107 11.21 7.46 -10.63
CA GLU A 107 9.80 7.39 -10.28
C GLU A 107 9.55 6.51 -9.04
N ALA A 108 10.21 5.36 -8.94
CA ALA A 108 10.11 4.49 -7.77
C ALA A 108 10.65 5.15 -6.50
N LYS A 109 11.81 5.82 -6.60
CA LYS A 109 12.43 6.52 -5.47
C LYS A 109 11.57 7.69 -5.00
N GLU A 110 11.14 8.55 -5.90
CA GLU A 110 10.31 9.71 -5.58
C GLU A 110 8.94 9.31 -5.02
N MET A 111 8.32 8.27 -5.59
CA MET A 111 7.09 7.69 -5.07
C MET A 111 7.25 7.19 -3.64
N PHE A 112 8.29 6.40 -3.37
CA PHE A 112 8.53 5.84 -2.04
C PHE A 112 8.83 6.92 -1.00
N GLU A 113 9.65 7.92 -1.33
CA GLU A 113 9.94 9.07 -0.49
C GLU A 113 8.66 9.88 -0.17
N THR A 114 7.80 10.09 -1.17
CA THR A 114 6.52 10.78 -1.00
C THR A 114 5.60 10.01 -0.07
N VAL A 115 5.47 8.71 -0.24
CA VAL A 115 4.66 7.85 0.65
C VAL A 115 5.22 7.86 2.06
N THR A 116 6.52 7.69 2.24
CA THR A 116 7.18 7.74 3.55
C THR A 116 6.88 9.05 4.27
N LYS A 117 7.10 10.16 3.60
CA LYS A 117 6.92 11.49 4.19
C LYS A 117 5.47 11.86 4.50
N LYS A 118 4.52 11.45 3.63
CA LYS A 118 3.14 11.93 3.68
C LYS A 118 2.18 10.97 4.40
N LEU A 119 2.47 9.66 4.37
CA LEU A 119 1.51 8.65 4.81
C LEU A 119 1.97 7.82 6.01
N LEU A 120 3.28 7.51 6.12
CA LEU A 120 3.78 6.64 7.17
C LEU A 120 3.65 7.28 8.55
N ASN A 121 3.17 6.52 9.51
CA ASN A 121 3.29 6.78 10.94
C ASN A 121 3.63 5.47 11.68
N LYS A 122 3.76 5.51 13.00
CA LYS A 122 4.22 4.36 13.79
C LYS A 122 3.25 3.17 13.81
N TYR A 123 1.95 3.37 13.51
CA TYR A 123 0.94 2.32 13.53
C TYR A 123 0.54 1.82 12.14
N GLY A 124 0.98 2.47 11.08
CA GLY A 124 0.62 2.09 9.72
C GLY A 124 0.78 3.20 8.71
N LEU A 125 0.02 3.12 7.62
CA LEU A 125 -0.05 4.19 6.64
C LEU A 125 -1.45 4.82 6.62
N LYS A 126 -1.47 6.14 6.54
CA LYS A 126 -2.69 6.89 6.29
C LYS A 126 -3.24 6.57 4.90
N THR A 127 -4.54 6.40 4.80
CA THR A 127 -5.22 6.09 3.54
C THR A 127 -5.33 7.28 2.59
N LEU A 128 -5.12 8.49 3.11
CA LEU A 128 -5.05 9.74 2.36
C LEU A 128 -4.04 10.68 3.02
N ALA A 129 -3.28 11.43 2.26
CA ALA A 129 -2.32 12.37 2.81
C ALA A 129 -3.02 13.61 3.39
N LYS A 130 -2.48 14.11 4.52
CA LYS A 130 -2.94 15.37 5.11
C LYS A 130 -2.75 16.51 4.11
N GLY A 131 -3.81 17.30 3.93
CA GLY A 131 -3.87 18.40 2.98
C GLY A 131 -4.54 18.05 1.64
N GLU A 132 -4.85 16.78 1.40
CA GLU A 132 -5.76 16.40 0.32
C GLU A 132 -7.22 16.68 0.73
N GLU A 133 -8.05 16.93 -0.26
CA GLU A 133 -9.50 17.15 -0.07
C GLU A 133 -10.14 15.95 0.65
N ASN A 134 -11.05 16.23 1.59
CA ASN A 134 -11.75 15.24 2.41
C ASN A 134 -10.85 14.44 3.38
N TYR A 135 -9.65 14.92 3.71
CA TYR A 135 -8.80 14.29 4.71
C TYR A 135 -9.42 14.34 6.11
N ILE A 136 -9.52 13.18 6.76
CA ILE A 136 -10.02 13.01 8.12
C ILE A 136 -9.00 12.21 8.93
N ASP A 137 -8.62 12.68 10.12
CA ASP A 137 -7.59 12.06 10.95
C ASP A 137 -8.09 11.34 12.22
N ILE A 138 -9.41 11.40 12.49
CA ILE A 138 -10.06 10.75 13.62
C ILE A 138 -11.27 9.92 13.13
N TYR A 139 -11.33 8.68 13.57
CA TYR A 139 -12.43 7.75 13.29
C TYR A 139 -13.46 7.81 14.42
N GLU A 140 -14.48 8.66 14.28
CA GLU A 140 -15.49 8.89 15.31
C GLU A 140 -16.85 9.34 14.76
N GLY A 141 -17.85 9.39 15.64
CA GLY A 141 -19.20 9.84 15.33
C GLY A 141 -20.16 8.70 15.01
N ASP A 142 -21.23 9.01 14.29
CA ASP A 142 -22.22 8.04 13.81
C ASP A 142 -21.64 7.13 12.70
N SER A 143 -22.42 6.15 12.23
CA SER A 143 -21.97 5.21 11.20
C SER A 143 -21.55 5.93 9.92
N PHE A 144 -22.33 6.93 9.48
CA PHE A 144 -22.02 7.69 8.27
C PHE A 144 -20.65 8.38 8.35
N LYS A 145 -20.38 9.08 9.47
CA LYS A 145 -19.09 9.78 9.67
C LYS A 145 -17.93 8.81 9.72
N ARG A 146 -18.10 7.68 10.43
CA ARG A 146 -17.07 6.62 10.49
C ARG A 146 -16.80 6.01 9.12
N ASP A 147 -17.83 5.62 8.39
CA ASP A 147 -17.72 5.04 7.06
C ASP A 147 -17.06 6.00 6.07
N PHE A 148 -17.42 7.29 6.15
CA PHE A 148 -16.80 8.30 5.31
C PHE A 148 -15.33 8.56 5.63
N SER A 149 -14.91 8.40 6.89
CA SER A 149 -13.51 8.59 7.31
C SER A 149 -12.59 7.41 7.02
N TYR A 150 -13.16 6.20 6.88
CA TYR A 150 -12.47 4.92 6.92
C TYR A 150 -11.28 4.79 5.95
N HIS A 151 -11.42 5.36 4.76
CA HIS A 151 -10.36 5.42 3.74
C HIS A 151 -9.99 6.87 3.34
N GLN A 152 -10.27 7.85 4.21
CA GLN A 152 -10.02 9.27 3.93
C GLN A 152 -8.97 9.87 4.87
N GLY A 153 -8.03 9.06 5.33
CA GLY A 153 -6.94 9.56 6.17
C GLY A 153 -6.62 8.67 7.36
N ILE A 154 -7.54 7.81 7.78
CA ILE A 154 -7.33 6.86 8.89
C ILE A 154 -6.16 5.92 8.58
N THR A 155 -5.41 5.58 9.61
CA THR A 155 -4.21 4.74 9.53
C THR A 155 -4.58 3.26 9.53
N TRP A 156 -4.05 2.52 8.56
CA TRP A 156 -4.23 1.08 8.43
C TRP A 156 -2.92 0.34 8.65
N THR A 157 -2.91 -0.60 9.60
CA THR A 157 -1.70 -1.32 10.00
C THR A 157 -1.21 -2.30 8.94
N TRP A 158 -2.10 -3.04 8.25
CA TRP A 158 -1.69 -4.03 7.25
C TRP A 158 -0.82 -3.45 6.12
N LEU A 159 -0.98 -2.15 5.85
CA LEU A 159 -0.19 -1.44 4.83
C LEU A 159 1.31 -1.37 5.15
N LEU A 160 1.70 -1.61 6.43
CA LEU A 160 3.11 -1.73 6.81
C LEU A 160 3.81 -2.85 6.05
N GLY A 161 3.09 -3.94 5.73
CA GLY A 161 3.65 -5.03 4.93
C GLY A 161 4.01 -4.63 3.51
N LEU A 162 3.19 -3.80 2.87
CA LEU A 162 3.52 -3.26 1.54
C LEU A 162 4.74 -2.33 1.62
N TYR A 163 4.78 -1.47 2.65
CA TYR A 163 5.91 -0.58 2.89
C TYR A 163 7.20 -1.35 3.15
N TYR A 164 7.15 -2.37 4.01
CA TYR A 164 8.27 -3.27 4.29
C TYR A 164 8.82 -3.92 3.03
N ASN A 165 7.96 -4.47 2.18
CA ASN A 165 8.36 -5.09 0.93
C ASN A 165 9.07 -4.10 0.00
N CYS A 166 8.57 -2.87 -0.12
CA CYS A 166 9.22 -1.82 -0.89
C CYS A 166 10.62 -1.49 -0.32
N LEU A 167 10.70 -1.29 0.99
CA LEU A 167 11.97 -0.95 1.65
C LEU A 167 12.98 -2.10 1.55
N LYS A 168 12.54 -3.34 1.77
CA LYS A 168 13.36 -4.56 1.57
C LYS A 168 13.90 -4.61 0.12
N ARG A 169 13.07 -4.31 -0.89
CA ARG A 169 13.50 -4.25 -2.28
C ARG A 169 14.52 -3.15 -2.54
N PHE A 170 14.37 -1.97 -1.96
CA PHE A 170 15.41 -0.94 -2.04
C PHE A 170 16.71 -1.37 -1.37
N ALA A 171 16.64 -2.05 -0.24
CA ALA A 171 17.81 -2.57 0.47
C ALA A 171 18.57 -3.66 -0.31
N THR A 172 17.83 -4.52 -1.04
CA THR A 172 18.44 -5.66 -1.78
C THR A 172 18.82 -5.32 -3.22
N ASP A 173 17.92 -4.67 -3.97
CA ASP A 173 17.99 -4.60 -5.43
C ASP A 173 18.47 -3.23 -5.95
N SER A 174 18.56 -2.19 -5.09
CA SER A 174 19.07 -0.90 -5.51
C SER A 174 20.53 -0.94 -5.94
N ARG A 175 20.86 -0.27 -7.04
CA ARG A 175 22.25 -0.10 -7.50
C ARG A 175 23.02 0.91 -6.65
N THR A 176 22.33 1.86 -6.06
CA THR A 176 22.92 2.94 -5.24
C THR A 176 22.13 3.09 -3.93
N GLY A 177 22.83 3.46 -2.86
CA GLY A 177 22.19 3.73 -1.58
C GLY A 177 21.78 2.50 -0.77
N LYS A 178 22.24 1.30 -1.13
CA LYS A 178 21.94 0.06 -0.38
C LYS A 178 22.20 0.17 1.11
N LYS A 179 23.32 0.76 1.52
CA LYS A 179 23.66 0.94 2.94
C LYS A 179 22.58 1.74 3.66
N LYS A 180 22.20 2.89 3.11
CA LYS A 180 21.12 3.74 3.66
C LYS A 180 19.81 2.97 3.78
N TYR A 181 19.42 2.24 2.75
CA TYR A 181 18.17 1.48 2.78
C TYR A 181 18.20 0.29 3.75
N ASN A 182 19.36 -0.36 3.93
CA ASN A 182 19.53 -1.38 4.96
C ASN A 182 19.40 -0.79 6.36
N GLU A 183 20.03 0.35 6.65
CA GLU A 183 19.88 1.08 7.92
C GLU A 183 18.42 1.44 8.18
N GLN A 184 17.75 2.01 7.18
CA GLN A 184 16.31 2.33 7.27
C GLN A 184 15.42 1.10 7.48
N LEU A 185 15.77 -0.04 6.89
CA LEU A 185 15.04 -1.30 7.07
C LEU A 185 15.15 -1.81 8.50
N GLU A 186 16.35 -1.80 9.07
CA GLU A 186 16.55 -2.20 10.47
C GLU A 186 15.84 -1.26 11.44
N GLU A 187 15.96 0.05 11.25
CA GLU A 187 15.24 1.06 12.04
C GLU A 187 13.71 0.88 11.96
N PHE A 188 13.20 0.58 10.77
CA PHE A 188 11.77 0.32 10.55
C PHE A 188 11.31 -0.93 11.31
N ILE A 189 12.03 -2.05 11.18
CA ILE A 189 11.71 -3.32 11.87
C ILE A 189 11.74 -3.09 13.39
N GLN A 190 12.76 -2.42 13.91
CA GLN A 190 12.86 -2.09 15.32
C GLN A 190 11.67 -1.24 15.79
N SER A 191 11.34 -0.18 15.05
CA SER A 191 10.20 0.70 15.37
C SER A 191 8.86 -0.06 15.40
N VAL A 192 8.63 -0.96 14.44
CA VAL A 192 7.44 -1.82 14.40
C VAL A 192 7.43 -2.74 15.61
N THR A 193 8.55 -3.38 15.92
CA THR A 193 8.68 -4.30 17.06
C THR A 193 8.37 -3.59 18.37
N GLU A 194 8.98 -2.44 18.64
CA GLU A 194 8.75 -1.66 19.86
C GLU A 194 7.32 -1.16 19.97
N THR A 195 6.75 -0.65 18.87
CA THR A 195 5.38 -0.13 18.86
C THR A 195 4.38 -1.22 19.16
N PHE A 196 4.46 -2.34 18.46
CA PHE A 196 3.44 -3.38 18.57
C PHE A 196 3.65 -4.32 19.75
N SER A 197 4.87 -4.44 20.29
CA SER A 197 5.09 -5.07 21.59
C SER A 197 4.32 -4.35 22.71
N LYS A 198 4.31 -3.01 22.70
CA LYS A 198 3.50 -2.23 23.64
C LYS A 198 1.99 -2.36 23.36
N GLU A 199 1.61 -2.24 22.09
CA GLU A 199 0.20 -2.32 21.68
C GLU A 199 -0.45 -3.62 22.13
N ILE A 200 0.19 -4.76 21.88
CA ILE A 200 -0.31 -6.10 22.21
C ILE A 200 -0.43 -6.30 23.72
N ASN A 201 0.41 -5.67 24.54
CA ASN A 201 0.44 -5.90 25.98
C ASN A 201 -0.31 -4.83 26.80
N GLU A 202 -0.47 -3.62 26.27
CA GLU A 202 -0.87 -2.46 27.07
C GLU A 202 -2.11 -1.72 26.54
N ARG A 203 -2.49 -1.92 25.28
CA ARG A 203 -3.53 -1.12 24.61
C ARG A 203 -4.49 -1.95 23.77
N GLY A 204 -5.63 -1.37 23.48
CA GLY A 204 -6.62 -1.98 22.61
C GLY A 204 -7.10 -3.36 23.10
N CYS A 205 -7.11 -4.33 22.22
CA CYS A 205 -7.37 -5.73 22.54
C CYS A 205 -6.06 -6.42 22.93
N ILE A 206 -5.87 -6.68 24.22
CA ILE A 206 -4.66 -7.35 24.72
C ILE A 206 -4.48 -8.71 24.00
N GLY A 207 -3.27 -8.94 23.51
CA GLY A 207 -2.92 -10.13 22.72
C GLY A 207 -3.23 -10.02 21.22
N SER A 208 -3.72 -8.84 20.73
CA SER A 208 -4.04 -8.64 19.33
C SER A 208 -3.72 -7.22 18.83
N ILE A 209 -4.00 -6.95 17.57
CA ILE A 209 -3.77 -5.66 16.92
C ILE A 209 -5.07 -5.22 16.26
N ALA A 210 -5.45 -3.97 16.51
CA ALA A 210 -6.63 -3.37 15.91
C ALA A 210 -6.52 -3.24 14.39
N GLU A 211 -7.65 -3.10 13.74
CA GLU A 211 -7.76 -2.91 12.30
C GLU A 211 -7.14 -1.60 11.84
N ILE A 212 -7.51 -0.52 12.50
CA ILE A 212 -7.16 0.85 12.16
C ILE A 212 -6.79 1.65 13.41
N TYR A 213 -6.16 2.79 13.19
CA TYR A 213 -5.80 3.76 14.21
C TYR A 213 -6.15 5.17 13.73
N ASP A 214 -6.54 6.04 14.66
CA ASP A 214 -6.59 7.46 14.36
C ASP A 214 -5.24 7.92 13.79
N SER A 215 -5.25 8.84 12.83
CA SER A 215 -4.03 9.37 12.22
C SER A 215 -3.45 10.56 12.98
N LYS A 216 -4.10 10.95 14.07
CA LYS A 216 -3.71 12.00 15.02
C LYS A 216 -3.36 11.38 16.38
N ARG A 217 -2.40 11.98 17.08
CA ARG A 217 -2.11 11.58 18.47
C ARG A 217 -3.34 11.68 19.36
N PRO A 218 -3.55 10.72 20.28
CA PRO A 218 -2.63 9.65 20.71
C PRO A 218 -2.64 8.39 19.83
N PHE A 219 -3.28 8.38 18.65
CA PHE A 219 -3.42 7.25 17.74
C PHE A 219 -4.28 6.14 18.37
N GLU A 220 -5.53 6.46 18.66
CA GLU A 220 -6.44 5.51 19.29
C GLU A 220 -6.74 4.32 18.37
N PRO A 221 -6.70 3.07 18.90
CA PRO A 221 -7.10 1.88 18.14
C PRO A 221 -8.62 1.92 17.87
N LYS A 222 -9.00 1.60 16.65
CA LYS A 222 -10.38 1.68 16.15
C LYS A 222 -10.68 0.50 15.20
N GLY A 223 -11.91 0.47 14.70
CA GLY A 223 -12.38 -0.59 13.82
C GLY A 223 -12.56 -1.91 14.52
N ALA A 224 -12.28 -3.03 13.87
CA ALA A 224 -12.24 -4.33 14.49
C ALA A 224 -11.13 -4.38 15.54
N VAL A 225 -11.48 -4.81 16.77
CA VAL A 225 -10.55 -4.81 17.91
C VAL A 225 -9.38 -5.78 17.73
N ALA A 226 -9.57 -6.83 16.91
CA ALA A 226 -8.57 -7.83 16.54
C ALA A 226 -8.69 -8.12 15.04
N GLN A 227 -7.69 -7.72 14.27
CA GLN A 227 -7.72 -7.84 12.81
C GLN A 227 -6.60 -8.74 12.28
N ALA A 228 -6.98 -9.82 11.60
CA ALA A 228 -6.06 -10.85 11.15
C ALA A 228 -4.93 -10.32 10.27
N TRP A 229 -5.21 -9.46 9.30
CA TRP A 229 -4.16 -8.92 8.41
C TRP A 229 -3.23 -7.90 9.11
N SER A 230 -3.71 -7.19 10.14
CA SER A 230 -2.84 -6.35 10.96
C SER A 230 -1.85 -7.21 11.73
N VAL A 231 -2.32 -8.29 12.38
CA VAL A 231 -1.47 -9.25 13.10
C VAL A 231 -0.50 -9.93 12.15
N ALA A 232 -0.98 -10.43 11.01
CA ALA A 232 -0.16 -11.16 10.04
C ALA A 232 1.00 -10.30 9.50
N GLU A 233 0.73 -9.06 9.10
CA GLU A 233 1.77 -8.19 8.53
C GLU A 233 2.77 -7.71 9.59
N VAL A 234 2.34 -7.40 10.80
CA VAL A 234 3.25 -7.06 11.90
C VAL A 234 4.13 -8.26 12.24
N PHE A 235 3.54 -9.46 12.38
CA PHE A 235 4.29 -10.68 12.65
C PHE A 235 5.33 -10.96 11.54
N ARG A 236 4.94 -10.85 10.28
CA ARG A 236 5.83 -11.05 9.12
C ARG A 236 7.01 -10.07 9.13
N ILE A 237 6.79 -8.81 9.50
CA ILE A 237 7.86 -7.81 9.59
C ILE A 237 8.83 -8.15 10.71
N ILE A 238 8.33 -8.49 11.90
CA ILE A 238 9.14 -8.81 13.08
C ILE A 238 9.99 -10.07 12.86
N THR A 239 9.40 -11.09 12.22
CA THR A 239 10.10 -12.34 11.91
C THR A 239 10.95 -12.27 10.63
N ARG A 240 10.94 -11.13 9.93
CA ARG A 240 11.69 -10.89 8.68
C ARG A 240 11.30 -11.83 7.52
N SER A 241 10.09 -12.33 7.54
CA SER A 241 9.55 -13.28 6.54
C SER A 241 9.18 -12.61 5.21
#